data_82ce0dd167012662851ba95c99dc64df
#
_entry.id   82ce0dd167012662851ba95c99dc64df
#
_cell.length_a   1.000
_cell.length_b   1.000
_cell.length_c   1.000
_cell.angle_alpha   90.00
_cell.angle_beta   90.00
_cell.angle_gamma   90.00
#
_symmetry.space_group_name_H-M   'P 1'
#
loop_
_entity.id
_entity.type
_entity.pdbx_description
1 polymer ?
#
loop_
_entity_poly.entity_id
_entity_poly.type
_entity_poly.pdbx_seq_one_letter_code
_entity_poly.pdbx_strand_id
1 'polypeptide(L)'
;MISFFLLSGMCRNCKKPISWDYPAIEMMTAGLFVWWYLIGFTFFQLSTQPFSLLQPAFWLFVGVCLISIFFADLLYGIIPDSVVIVLTGLGLLYRIMLYLFHVMRPVDFWLTLAGATVSALAFLGLWIGTKKRGMGLGDVKFVFPLGLILGWPNMLVGLFLSFVIGAVTGVALIAFKKK
;
A
#
# COMPACT_ATOMS: atom_id res chain seq x y z
N MET A 1 -1.58 -15.62 16.96
CA MET A 1 -2.08 -14.75 18.05
C MET A 1 -2.42 -15.51 19.33
N ILE A 2 -3.42 -16.41 19.35
CA ILE A 2 -3.85 -17.13 20.56
C ILE A 2 -2.67 -17.81 21.24
N SER A 3 -1.83 -18.51 20.48
CA SER A 3 -0.65 -19.20 20.98
C SER A 3 0.40 -18.26 21.60
N PHE A 4 0.55 -17.02 21.06
CA PHE A 4 1.47 -16.02 21.61
C PHE A 4 1.03 -15.58 23.01
N PHE A 5 -0.26 -15.29 23.20
CA PHE A 5 -0.79 -14.89 24.50
C PHE A 5 -0.78 -16.04 25.51
N LEU A 6 -1.15 -17.25 25.11
CA LEU A 6 -1.12 -18.43 25.97
C LEU A 6 0.28 -18.82 26.44
N LEU A 7 1.30 -18.54 25.64
CA LEU A 7 2.71 -18.83 25.95
C LEU A 7 3.48 -17.61 26.48
N SER A 8 2.76 -16.54 26.88
CA SER A 8 3.35 -15.31 27.42
C SER A 8 4.49 -14.74 26.54
N GLY A 9 4.29 -14.79 25.22
CA GLY A 9 5.27 -14.29 24.25
C GLY A 9 6.51 -15.16 24.05
N MET A 10 6.50 -16.40 24.49
CA MET A 10 7.64 -17.33 24.37
C MET A 10 7.38 -18.45 23.37
N CYS A 11 8.45 -18.90 22.72
CA CYS A 11 8.39 -20.05 21.82
C CYS A 11 8.11 -21.34 22.60
N ARG A 12 7.19 -22.18 22.10
CA ARG A 12 6.82 -23.45 22.73
C ARG A 12 8.01 -24.40 22.88
N ASN A 13 8.92 -24.44 21.92
CA ASN A 13 10.03 -25.38 21.88
C ASN A 13 11.31 -24.83 22.52
N CYS A 14 11.76 -23.66 22.14
CA CYS A 14 13.05 -23.11 22.57
C CYS A 14 12.91 -22.07 23.70
N LYS A 15 11.69 -21.70 24.11
CA LYS A 15 11.37 -20.70 25.15
C LYS A 15 12.00 -19.32 24.96
N LYS A 16 12.52 -19.03 23.74
CA LYS A 16 13.02 -17.69 23.40
C LYS A 16 11.84 -16.73 23.25
N PRO A 17 12.01 -15.44 23.64
CA PRO A 17 10.98 -14.44 23.46
C PRO A 17 10.71 -14.22 21.94
N ILE A 18 9.44 -14.10 21.60
CA ILE A 18 8.98 -13.79 20.22
C ILE A 18 8.73 -12.28 20.14
N SER A 19 9.23 -11.63 19.10
CA SER A 19 9.02 -10.20 18.89
C SER A 19 7.52 -9.87 18.75
N TRP A 20 7.13 -8.71 19.25
CA TRP A 20 5.77 -8.17 19.14
C TRP A 20 5.35 -7.86 17.69
N ASP A 21 6.30 -7.78 16.78
CA ASP A 21 6.03 -7.54 15.35
C ASP A 21 5.17 -8.66 14.74
N TYR A 22 5.40 -9.93 15.15
CA TYR A 22 4.62 -11.07 14.65
C TYR A 22 3.13 -10.97 14.99
N PRO A 23 2.73 -10.82 16.27
CA PRO A 23 1.31 -10.64 16.58
C PRO A 23 0.73 -9.35 16.03
N ALA A 24 1.51 -8.27 15.84
CA ALA A 24 1.07 -7.04 15.21
C ALA A 24 0.70 -7.27 13.73
N ILE A 25 1.55 -7.94 12.97
CA ILE A 25 1.27 -8.32 11.58
C ILE A 25 0.02 -9.21 11.49
N GLU A 26 -0.08 -10.23 12.35
CA GLU A 26 -1.26 -11.10 12.40
C GLU A 26 -2.54 -10.31 12.70
N MET A 27 -2.51 -9.38 13.65
CA MET A 27 -3.66 -8.54 14.00
C MET A 27 -4.09 -7.63 12.86
N MET A 28 -3.15 -6.94 12.21
CA MET A 28 -3.46 -6.06 11.10
C MET A 28 -4.01 -6.82 9.90
N THR A 29 -3.42 -7.98 9.60
CA THR A 29 -3.90 -8.83 8.51
C THR A 29 -5.28 -9.40 8.82
N ALA A 30 -5.50 -9.92 10.03
CA ALA A 30 -6.82 -10.39 10.46
C ALA A 30 -7.85 -9.26 10.43
N GLY A 31 -7.48 -8.07 10.93
CA GLY A 31 -8.33 -6.88 10.89
C GLY A 31 -8.70 -6.47 9.47
N LEU A 32 -7.78 -6.53 8.52
CA LEU A 32 -8.05 -6.30 7.10
C LEU A 32 -9.10 -7.28 6.56
N PHE A 33 -8.97 -8.59 6.85
CA PHE A 33 -9.93 -9.60 6.37
C PHE A 33 -11.31 -9.40 7.00
N VAL A 34 -11.38 -9.10 8.31
CA VAL A 34 -12.65 -8.81 8.99
C VAL A 34 -13.30 -7.54 8.42
N TRP A 35 -12.54 -6.45 8.26
CA TRP A 35 -13.02 -5.21 7.65
C TRP A 35 -13.50 -5.44 6.23
N TRP A 36 -12.73 -6.19 5.43
CA TRP A 36 -13.10 -6.52 4.06
C TRP A 36 -14.39 -7.34 3.99
N TYR A 37 -14.56 -8.32 4.89
CA TYR A 37 -15.77 -9.14 4.94
C TYR A 37 -17.01 -8.34 5.33
N LEU A 38 -16.89 -7.47 6.33
CA LEU A 38 -18.03 -6.70 6.87
C LEU A 38 -18.41 -5.50 6.00
N ILE A 39 -17.43 -4.81 5.44
CA ILE A 39 -17.62 -3.52 4.78
C ILE A 39 -17.03 -3.52 3.38
N GLY A 40 -15.79 -3.98 3.21
CA GLY A 40 -15.03 -3.85 1.99
C GLY A 40 -15.65 -4.60 0.81
N PHE A 41 -16.23 -5.77 1.04
CA PHE A 41 -16.88 -6.55 -0.02
C PHE A 41 -18.06 -5.78 -0.65
N THR A 42 -18.89 -5.15 0.16
CA THR A 42 -20.03 -4.36 -0.33
C THR A 42 -19.61 -2.99 -0.86
N PHE A 43 -18.61 -2.37 -0.23
CA PHE A 43 -18.15 -1.03 -0.60
C PHE A 43 -17.38 -1.01 -1.93
N PHE A 44 -16.55 -2.03 -2.19
CA PHE A 44 -15.75 -2.10 -3.42
C PHE A 44 -16.42 -2.90 -4.55
N GLN A 45 -17.70 -3.21 -4.43
CA GLN A 45 -18.40 -3.99 -5.44
C GLN A 45 -18.95 -3.09 -6.56
N LEU A 46 -18.50 -3.34 -7.81
CA LEU A 46 -19.15 -2.81 -9.00
C LEU A 46 -20.32 -3.72 -9.40
N SER A 47 -21.44 -3.10 -9.79
CA SER A 47 -22.64 -3.82 -10.21
C SER A 47 -22.49 -4.58 -11.54
N THR A 48 -21.48 -4.21 -12.35
CA THR A 48 -21.21 -4.81 -13.67
C THR A 48 -20.36 -6.08 -13.56
N GLN A 49 -20.81 -7.17 -14.20
CA GLN A 49 -20.01 -8.39 -14.33
C GLN A 49 -18.84 -8.16 -15.32
N PRO A 50 -17.63 -8.72 -15.07
CA PRO A 50 -17.24 -9.60 -13.96
C PRO A 50 -16.74 -8.87 -12.70
N PHE A 51 -16.85 -7.54 -12.64
CA PHE A 51 -16.23 -6.71 -11.60
C PHE A 51 -16.91 -6.81 -10.23
N SER A 52 -18.13 -7.30 -10.15
CA SER A 52 -18.83 -7.50 -8.87
C SER A 52 -18.05 -8.38 -7.88
N LEU A 53 -17.27 -9.34 -8.38
CA LEU A 53 -16.42 -10.21 -7.56
C LEU A 53 -14.93 -9.84 -7.67
N LEU A 54 -14.49 -9.46 -8.86
CA LEU A 54 -13.08 -9.19 -9.17
C LEU A 54 -12.56 -7.95 -8.45
N GLN A 55 -13.36 -6.90 -8.34
CA GLN A 55 -12.96 -5.67 -7.68
C GLN A 55 -12.76 -5.83 -6.17
N PRO A 56 -13.68 -6.43 -5.40
CA PRO A 56 -13.43 -6.70 -3.98
C PRO A 56 -12.20 -7.57 -3.76
N ALA A 57 -11.99 -8.60 -4.58
CA ALA A 57 -10.80 -9.46 -4.50
C ALA A 57 -9.52 -8.68 -4.79
N PHE A 58 -9.53 -7.81 -5.81
CA PHE A 58 -8.41 -6.93 -6.13
C PHE A 58 -8.02 -6.05 -4.95
N TRP A 59 -9.00 -5.36 -4.33
CA TRP A 59 -8.72 -4.47 -3.19
C TRP A 59 -8.26 -5.22 -1.94
N LEU A 60 -8.77 -6.44 -1.70
CA LEU A 60 -8.25 -7.28 -0.62
C LEU A 60 -6.78 -7.63 -0.84
N PHE A 61 -6.42 -8.03 -2.07
CA PHE A 61 -5.04 -8.38 -2.40
C PHE A 61 -4.11 -7.17 -2.32
N VAL A 62 -4.54 -6.02 -2.82
CA VAL A 62 -3.81 -4.75 -2.66
C VAL A 62 -3.59 -4.44 -1.17
N GLY A 63 -4.62 -4.61 -0.33
CA GLY A 63 -4.51 -4.40 1.11
C GLY A 63 -3.45 -5.27 1.77
N VAL A 64 -3.39 -6.57 1.43
CA VAL A 64 -2.36 -7.50 1.92
C VAL A 64 -0.95 -7.06 1.49
N CYS A 65 -0.80 -6.65 0.21
CA CYS A 65 0.48 -6.14 -0.28
C CYS A 65 0.91 -4.85 0.44
N LEU A 66 -0.03 -3.93 0.70
CA LEU A 66 0.26 -2.69 1.43
C LEU A 66 0.67 -2.95 2.89
N ILE A 67 0.01 -3.89 3.58
CA ILE A 67 0.44 -4.32 4.92
C ILE A 67 1.85 -4.90 4.87
N SER A 68 2.17 -5.72 3.87
CA SER A 68 3.50 -6.31 3.71
C SER A 68 4.57 -5.23 3.49
N ILE A 69 4.31 -4.22 2.65
CA ILE A 69 5.21 -3.08 2.44
C ILE A 69 5.36 -2.28 3.74
N PHE A 70 4.26 -1.97 4.42
CA PHE A 70 4.28 -1.20 5.66
C PHE A 70 5.18 -1.83 6.72
N PHE A 71 5.05 -3.14 6.95
CA PHE A 71 5.90 -3.82 7.94
C PHE A 71 7.34 -4.00 7.46
N ALA A 72 7.57 -4.22 6.17
CA ALA A 72 8.92 -4.30 5.62
C ALA A 72 9.66 -2.96 5.77
N ASP A 73 8.98 -1.85 5.52
CA ASP A 73 9.54 -0.52 5.70
C ASP A 73 9.75 -0.19 7.19
N LEU A 74 8.77 -0.48 8.05
CA LEU A 74 8.85 -0.21 9.48
C LEU A 74 9.98 -0.99 10.16
N LEU A 75 10.21 -2.25 9.79
CA LEU A 75 11.18 -3.14 10.44
C LEU A 75 12.58 -3.06 9.82
N TYR A 76 12.65 -2.90 8.50
CA TYR A 76 13.89 -3.00 7.75
C TYR A 76 14.25 -1.72 6.99
N GLY A 77 13.35 -0.75 6.88
CA GLY A 77 13.54 0.47 6.07
C GLY A 77 13.66 0.18 4.58
N ILE A 78 13.02 -0.89 4.10
CA ILE A 78 13.14 -1.37 2.72
C ILE A 78 11.75 -1.67 2.16
N ILE A 79 11.46 -1.17 0.97
CA ILE A 79 10.28 -1.57 0.19
C ILE A 79 10.69 -2.74 -0.74
N PRO A 80 10.12 -3.95 -0.59
CA PRO A 80 10.50 -5.11 -1.38
C PRO A 80 10.14 -4.94 -2.86
N ASP A 81 11.13 -5.03 -3.75
CA ASP A 81 10.94 -4.87 -5.20
C ASP A 81 9.94 -5.89 -5.77
N SER A 82 9.91 -7.11 -5.24
CA SER A 82 8.95 -8.15 -5.64
C SER A 82 7.50 -7.71 -5.43
N VAL A 83 7.20 -7.09 -4.30
CA VAL A 83 5.83 -6.60 -4.00
C VAL A 83 5.47 -5.41 -4.89
N VAL A 84 6.41 -4.51 -5.16
CA VAL A 84 6.24 -3.38 -6.09
C VAL A 84 5.92 -3.87 -7.51
N ILE A 85 6.64 -4.89 -7.99
CA ILE A 85 6.40 -5.50 -9.31
C ILE A 85 5.02 -6.14 -9.37
N VAL A 86 4.63 -6.89 -8.34
CA VAL A 86 3.30 -7.52 -8.24
C VAL A 86 2.19 -6.46 -8.25
N LEU A 87 2.32 -5.40 -7.43
CA LEU A 87 1.34 -4.30 -7.41
C LEU A 87 1.27 -3.56 -8.74
N THR A 88 2.40 -3.36 -9.42
CA THR A 88 2.43 -2.74 -10.76
C THR A 88 1.69 -3.60 -11.78
N GLY A 89 1.98 -4.91 -11.82
CA GLY A 89 1.31 -5.84 -12.71
C GLY A 89 -0.20 -5.92 -12.46
N LEU A 90 -0.60 -6.03 -11.20
CA LEU A 90 -2.01 -6.05 -10.80
C LEU A 90 -2.73 -4.74 -11.14
N GLY A 91 -2.11 -3.60 -10.84
CA GLY A 91 -2.67 -2.29 -11.15
C GLY A 91 -2.86 -2.09 -12.65
N LEU A 92 -1.87 -2.44 -13.46
CA LEU A 92 -1.97 -2.39 -14.93
C LEU A 92 -3.07 -3.33 -15.46
N LEU A 93 -3.06 -4.59 -15.02
CA LEU A 93 -4.05 -5.58 -15.43
C LEU A 93 -5.47 -5.11 -15.10
N TYR A 94 -5.67 -4.61 -13.87
CA TYR A 94 -6.96 -4.09 -13.44
C TYR A 94 -7.43 -2.90 -14.29
N ARG A 95 -6.53 -1.94 -14.59
CA ARG A 95 -6.85 -0.79 -15.45
C ARG A 95 -7.17 -1.20 -16.89
N ILE A 96 -6.40 -2.13 -17.46
CA ILE A 96 -6.66 -2.68 -18.79
C ILE A 96 -8.01 -3.37 -18.83
N MET A 97 -8.37 -4.16 -17.82
CA MET A 97 -9.69 -4.80 -17.74
C MET A 97 -10.82 -3.77 -17.68
N LEU A 98 -10.70 -2.73 -16.81
CA LEU A 98 -11.70 -1.67 -16.75
C LEU A 98 -11.88 -0.94 -18.10
N TYR A 99 -10.78 -0.75 -18.82
CA TYR A 99 -10.80 -0.13 -20.16
C TYR A 99 -11.46 -1.03 -21.20
N LEU A 100 -11.08 -2.30 -21.28
CA LEU A 100 -11.61 -3.27 -22.27
C LEU A 100 -13.10 -3.54 -22.07
N PHE A 101 -13.59 -3.57 -20.84
CA PHE A 101 -15.01 -3.76 -20.53
C PHE A 101 -15.81 -2.45 -20.53
N HIS A 102 -15.23 -1.34 -21.00
CA HIS A 102 -15.88 -0.03 -21.09
C HIS A 102 -16.44 0.51 -19.75
N VAL A 103 -15.93 0.02 -18.62
CA VAL A 103 -16.29 0.52 -17.29
C VAL A 103 -15.63 1.88 -17.00
N MET A 104 -14.47 2.10 -17.63
CA MET A 104 -13.69 3.34 -17.48
C MET A 104 -13.62 4.08 -18.84
N ARG A 105 -13.70 5.41 -18.80
CA ARG A 105 -13.54 6.21 -20.01
C ARG A 105 -12.11 6.12 -20.56
N PRO A 106 -11.92 6.09 -21.89
CA PRO A 106 -10.58 6.05 -22.49
C PRO A 106 -9.66 7.17 -22.00
N VAL A 107 -10.21 8.38 -21.81
CA VAL A 107 -9.45 9.52 -21.30
C VAL A 107 -8.90 9.28 -19.90
N ASP A 108 -9.70 8.70 -19.00
CA ASP A 108 -9.29 8.42 -17.62
C ASP A 108 -8.21 7.34 -17.55
N PHE A 109 -8.21 6.39 -18.49
CA PHE A 109 -7.14 5.40 -18.64
C PHE A 109 -5.80 6.06 -18.94
N TRP A 110 -5.77 6.92 -19.98
CA TRP A 110 -4.54 7.60 -20.37
C TRP A 110 -4.08 8.60 -19.32
N LEU A 111 -5.01 9.33 -18.69
CA LEU A 111 -4.69 10.25 -17.59
C LEU A 111 -4.13 9.48 -16.37
N THR A 112 -4.63 8.30 -16.07
CA THR A 112 -4.09 7.46 -14.99
C THR A 112 -2.65 7.03 -15.31
N LEU A 113 -2.39 6.56 -16.52
CA LEU A 113 -1.07 6.11 -16.92
C LEU A 113 -0.06 7.28 -16.97
N ALA A 114 -0.46 8.39 -17.59
CA ALA A 114 0.35 9.60 -17.64
C ALA A 114 0.63 10.15 -16.25
N GLY A 115 -0.40 10.25 -15.40
CA GLY A 115 -0.25 10.78 -14.05
C GLY A 115 0.62 9.89 -13.16
N ALA A 116 0.48 8.57 -13.22
CA ALA A 116 1.36 7.63 -12.50
C ALA A 116 2.82 7.79 -12.94
N THR A 117 3.06 7.93 -14.25
CA THR A 117 4.39 8.14 -14.81
C THR A 117 4.97 9.49 -14.40
N VAL A 118 4.20 10.57 -14.53
CA VAL A 118 4.63 11.93 -14.14
C VAL A 118 4.93 11.98 -12.65
N SER A 119 4.10 11.37 -11.81
CA SER A 119 4.34 11.30 -10.36
C SER A 119 5.63 10.56 -10.04
N ALA A 120 5.88 9.40 -10.67
CA ALA A 120 7.12 8.66 -10.48
C ALA A 120 8.35 9.44 -10.93
N LEU A 121 8.26 10.16 -12.05
CA LEU A 121 9.34 11.05 -12.55
C LEU A 121 9.57 12.24 -11.62
N ALA A 122 8.52 12.83 -11.05
CA ALA A 122 8.62 13.91 -10.08
C ALA A 122 9.34 13.43 -8.80
N PHE A 123 8.98 12.27 -8.27
CA PHE A 123 9.65 11.67 -7.12
C PHE A 123 11.11 11.29 -7.43
N LEU A 124 11.38 10.77 -8.63
CA LEU A 124 12.74 10.52 -9.10
C LEU A 124 13.55 11.83 -9.17
N GLY A 125 12.96 12.90 -9.68
CA GLY A 125 13.58 14.22 -9.71
C GLY A 125 13.90 14.75 -8.30
N LEU A 126 12.99 14.60 -7.36
CA LEU A 126 13.22 14.95 -5.95
C LEU A 126 14.34 14.10 -5.33
N TRP A 127 14.38 12.81 -5.60
CA TRP A 127 15.43 11.92 -5.10
C TRP A 127 16.81 12.29 -5.64
N ILE A 128 16.92 12.61 -6.94
CA ILE A 128 18.18 13.09 -7.54
C ILE A 128 18.57 14.47 -6.99
N GLY A 129 17.61 15.40 -6.95
CA GLY A 129 17.82 16.79 -6.49
C GLY A 129 18.28 16.88 -5.03
N THR A 130 17.75 15.99 -4.17
CA THR A 130 18.17 15.91 -2.77
C THR A 130 19.45 15.08 -2.56
N LYS A 131 20.15 14.71 -3.64
CA LYS A 131 21.36 13.86 -3.60
C LYS A 131 21.14 12.58 -2.79
N LYS A 132 20.00 11.94 -2.97
CA LYS A 132 19.60 10.67 -2.31
C LYS A 132 19.41 10.77 -0.78
N ARG A 133 19.34 11.97 -0.21
CA ARG A 133 19.22 12.19 1.24
C ARG A 133 17.81 12.53 1.71
N GLY A 134 16.95 12.96 0.80
CA GLY A 134 15.61 13.44 1.14
C GLY A 134 14.54 12.36 1.21
N MET A 135 14.72 11.23 0.49
CA MET A 135 13.72 10.15 0.44
C MET A 135 14.37 8.83 0.02
N GLY A 136 13.73 7.71 0.35
CA GLY A 136 14.15 6.37 -0.06
C GLY A 136 13.91 6.11 -1.56
N LEU A 137 14.78 5.32 -2.20
CA LEU A 137 14.56 4.87 -3.58
C LEU A 137 13.33 3.96 -3.69
N GLY A 138 12.96 3.30 -2.59
CA GLY A 138 11.75 2.50 -2.48
C GLY A 138 10.49 3.31 -2.73
N ASP A 139 10.38 4.52 -2.14
CA ASP A 139 9.24 5.42 -2.32
C ASP A 139 9.07 5.82 -3.79
N VAL A 140 10.18 6.12 -4.48
CA VAL A 140 10.18 6.46 -5.93
C VAL A 140 9.59 5.32 -6.75
N LYS A 141 9.97 4.07 -6.45
CA LYS A 141 9.46 2.88 -7.15
C LYS A 141 7.99 2.63 -6.82
N PHE A 142 7.57 2.89 -5.58
CA PHE A 142 6.22 2.60 -5.09
C PHE A 142 5.17 3.60 -5.59
N VAL A 143 5.54 4.84 -5.88
CA VAL A 143 4.60 5.88 -6.38
C VAL A 143 3.92 5.46 -7.68
N PHE A 144 4.62 4.78 -8.59
CA PHE A 144 4.05 4.35 -9.87
C PHE A 144 2.89 3.35 -9.69
N PRO A 145 3.05 2.19 -9.02
CA PRO A 145 1.92 1.29 -8.76
C PRO A 145 0.82 1.94 -7.90
N LEU A 146 1.16 2.80 -6.95
CA LEU A 146 0.17 3.54 -6.18
C LEU A 146 -0.70 4.42 -7.08
N GLY A 147 -0.10 5.13 -8.04
CA GLY A 147 -0.82 5.93 -9.03
C GLY A 147 -1.74 5.10 -9.91
N LEU A 148 -1.30 3.90 -10.34
CA LEU A 148 -2.12 2.95 -11.10
C LEU A 148 -3.31 2.44 -10.28
N ILE A 149 -3.12 2.11 -9.01
CA ILE A 149 -4.15 1.56 -8.12
C ILE A 149 -5.20 2.63 -7.82
N LEU A 150 -4.80 3.82 -7.42
CA LEU A 150 -5.71 4.91 -7.08
C LEU A 150 -6.42 5.47 -8.32
N GLY A 151 -5.69 5.63 -9.43
CA GLY A 151 -6.19 6.20 -10.67
C GLY A 151 -6.41 7.71 -10.62
N TRP A 152 -6.66 8.27 -11.81
CA TRP A 152 -6.99 9.68 -11.95
C TRP A 152 -8.43 9.96 -11.48
N PRO A 153 -8.73 11.05 -10.75
CA PRO A 153 -7.78 12.02 -10.14
C PRO A 153 -7.33 11.64 -8.72
N ASN A 154 -7.80 10.51 -8.17
CA ASN A 154 -7.62 10.11 -6.76
C ASN A 154 -6.14 9.96 -6.36
N MET A 155 -5.26 9.65 -7.32
CA MET A 155 -3.82 9.57 -7.04
C MET A 155 -3.24 10.90 -6.54
N LEU A 156 -3.74 12.05 -7.02
CA LEU A 156 -3.28 13.36 -6.54
C LEU A 156 -3.61 13.56 -5.06
N VAL A 157 -4.83 13.15 -4.67
CA VAL A 157 -5.27 13.19 -3.27
C VAL A 157 -4.43 12.26 -2.42
N GLY A 158 -4.18 11.03 -2.89
CA GLY A 158 -3.36 10.05 -2.19
C GLY A 158 -1.92 10.51 -1.97
N LEU A 159 -1.30 11.09 -3.00
CA LEU A 159 0.05 11.66 -2.91
C LEU A 159 0.08 12.86 -1.96
N PHE A 160 -0.86 13.78 -2.07
CA PHE A 160 -0.95 14.92 -1.15
C PHE A 160 -1.10 14.49 0.30
N LEU A 161 -2.01 13.54 0.58
CA LEU A 161 -2.21 13.02 1.93
C LEU A 161 -0.94 12.33 2.47
N SER A 162 -0.18 11.62 1.64
CA SER A 162 1.06 10.98 2.08
C SER A 162 2.10 12.01 2.56
N PHE A 163 2.22 13.14 1.88
CA PHE A 163 3.09 14.25 2.33
C PHE A 163 2.59 14.89 3.62
N VAL A 164 1.29 15.12 3.75
CA VAL A 164 0.70 15.71 4.97
C VAL A 164 0.92 14.79 6.17
N ILE A 165 0.62 13.50 6.03
CA ILE A 165 0.81 12.51 7.09
C ILE A 165 2.30 12.39 7.44
N GLY A 166 3.19 12.34 6.43
CA GLY A 166 4.63 12.30 6.65
C GLY A 166 5.16 13.54 7.38
N ALA A 167 4.67 14.73 7.03
CA ALA A 167 5.04 15.97 7.71
C ALA A 167 4.57 15.98 9.18
N VAL A 168 3.31 15.60 9.43
CA VAL A 168 2.74 15.54 10.78
C VAL A 168 3.50 14.54 11.66
N THR A 169 3.75 13.34 11.15
CA THR A 169 4.52 12.32 11.88
C THR A 169 5.96 12.75 12.13
N GLY A 170 6.61 13.37 11.15
CA GLY A 170 7.96 13.91 11.29
C GLY A 170 8.06 14.99 12.38
N VAL A 171 7.13 15.96 12.36
CA VAL A 171 7.07 17.01 13.40
C VAL A 171 6.79 16.40 14.78
N ALA A 172 5.86 15.44 14.88
CA ALA A 172 5.56 14.77 16.14
C ALA A 172 6.79 14.06 16.71
N LEU A 173 7.52 13.29 15.88
CA LEU A 173 8.73 12.59 16.31
C LEU A 173 9.82 13.55 16.79
N ILE A 174 10.00 14.70 16.13
CA ILE A 174 10.97 15.73 16.56
C ILE A 174 10.54 16.32 17.90
N ALA A 175 9.25 16.61 18.09
CA ALA A 175 8.73 17.16 19.33
C ALA A 175 8.89 16.20 20.53
N PHE A 176 8.66 14.90 20.30
CA PHE A 176 8.82 13.87 21.34
C PHE A 176 10.29 13.51 21.63
N LYS A 177 11.20 13.62 20.64
CA LYS A 177 12.65 13.39 20.87
C LYS A 177 13.34 14.50 21.67
N LYS A 178 12.72 15.66 21.83
CA LYS A 178 13.26 16.78 22.64
C LYS A 178 12.98 16.66 24.15
N LYS A 179 12.37 15.56 24.59
CA LYS A 179 12.25 15.19 26.01
C LYS A 179 13.17 14.00 26.33
#